data_485f879910cdc6f60f2fe77b1bf22bf0
#
_entry.id   485f879910cdc6f60f2fe77b1bf22bf0
#
_cell.length_a   1.000
_cell.length_b   1.000
_cell.length_c   1.000
_cell.angle_alpha   90.00
_cell.angle_beta   90.00
_cell.angle_gamma   90.00
#
_symmetry.space_group_name_H-M   'P 1'
#
loop_
_entity.id
_entity.type
_entity.pdbx_description
1 polymer ?
#
loop_
_entity_poly.entity_id
_entity_poly.type
_entity_poly.pdbx_seq_one_letter_code
_entity_poly.pdbx_strand_id
1 'polypeptide(L)'
;MKKELLLTAMITASITTTAFAASNLDISATTAAPLSMQNSIAYGGDNKVEQGMFSPVKNILLGGDKNTVRPSANDTITSGTNNTVSGPGSIVAGWYNTNSATHSLVVGTSNTIGGTNNIAGGFNHANNDNAISSLLIGTHNSIDGQNSVALGMNNTIKGNNALVGGTGAKVQGNNAIAFGDSAKATYNDAYAIGRKAEATAQNTVAIGNNAKANNDMGTAIGYNAKAKNDYATAVGYSSTGSGNQSSAFGFNAEATAMNTTAVGSYANASGAYSTALGFKTVASSEDSVALGNYSTSAGKSAFAAGTLANATEKDSLAIGHSATTTKENGIAIGTNAMAATDNSIALGAKSVTATAVSTNSGVIGGRTYNFAGGNAVGTLSIGDSGAERTITNVAAGRVSATSTDAVNGSQLHAIKDVVDNHENRITTIEGDINTLNNRIINGGTNSLNEAKAYTDQQVSSVAAASAALAGLHPLDFDKHDKWSYSVGFGNYKNANAAALGAFYRPNKNTMFNAATTVGNGRNSISLGANFKFGKSSEEVTTEDAAQLKKDMKDLSEKYNELERKYTELAAKLESK
;
A
#
# COMPACT_ATOMS: atom_id res chain seq x y z
N MET A 1 -37.06 1.26 -21.04
CA MET A 1 -38.00 2.13 -20.34
C MET A 1 -37.44 3.51 -19.95
N LYS A 2 -36.28 3.66 -19.30
CA LYS A 2 -35.76 5.01 -18.92
C LYS A 2 -35.21 5.86 -20.09
N LYS A 3 -34.74 5.24 -21.19
CA LYS A 3 -34.26 5.96 -22.39
C LYS A 3 -35.42 6.50 -23.24
N GLU A 4 -36.53 5.82 -23.27
CA GLU A 4 -37.74 6.28 -24.02
C GLU A 4 -38.45 7.43 -23.31
N LEU A 5 -38.43 7.48 -21.96
CA LEU A 5 -39.04 8.54 -21.17
C LEU A 5 -38.30 9.89 -21.33
N LEU A 6 -36.97 9.85 -21.47
CA LEU A 6 -36.15 11.06 -21.67
C LEU A 6 -36.36 11.63 -23.08
N LEU A 7 -36.48 10.76 -24.08
CA LEU A 7 -36.74 11.14 -25.45
C LEU A 7 -38.11 11.79 -25.59
N THR A 8 -39.14 11.25 -24.93
CA THR A 8 -40.51 11.79 -24.93
C THR A 8 -40.59 13.14 -24.23
N ALA A 9 -39.87 13.33 -23.10
CA ALA A 9 -39.85 14.60 -22.37
C ALA A 9 -39.16 15.75 -23.14
N MET A 10 -38.08 15.45 -23.88
CA MET A 10 -37.40 16.45 -24.74
C MET A 10 -38.20 16.81 -25.99
N ILE A 11 -38.95 15.88 -26.58
CA ILE A 11 -39.82 16.14 -27.70
C ILE A 11 -41.01 17.02 -27.28
N THR A 12 -41.58 16.82 -26.08
CA THR A 12 -42.71 17.61 -25.60
C THR A 12 -42.31 19.05 -25.25
N ALA A 13 -41.09 19.30 -24.78
CA ALA A 13 -40.60 20.63 -24.42
C ALA A 13 -40.27 21.50 -25.67
N SER A 14 -40.00 20.89 -26.82
CA SER A 14 -39.63 21.60 -28.06
C SER A 14 -40.84 22.01 -28.92
N ILE A 15 -42.03 21.47 -28.65
CA ILE A 15 -43.24 21.66 -29.50
C ILE A 15 -44.15 22.81 -28.98
N THR A 16 -43.91 23.37 -27.83
CA THR A 16 -44.89 24.26 -27.18
C THR A 16 -44.70 25.77 -27.35
N THR A 17 -43.78 26.27 -28.17
CA THR A 17 -43.72 27.72 -28.41
C THR A 17 -43.26 28.10 -29.83
N THR A 18 -44.12 27.98 -30.85
CA THR A 18 -44.14 28.96 -31.94
C THR A 18 -45.51 28.94 -32.64
N ALA A 19 -46.15 30.07 -32.61
CA ALA A 19 -47.40 30.32 -33.34
C ALA A 19 -47.18 30.17 -34.84
N PHE A 20 -48.10 29.45 -35.48
CA PHE A 20 -48.15 29.23 -36.90
C PHE A 20 -48.33 30.54 -37.68
N ALA A 21 -47.33 30.91 -38.48
CA ALA A 21 -47.56 31.73 -39.66
C ALA A 21 -47.40 30.82 -40.89
N ALA A 22 -48.54 30.46 -41.49
CA ALA A 22 -48.56 29.72 -42.71
C ALA A 22 -48.04 30.61 -43.85
N SER A 23 -46.89 30.29 -44.42
CA SER A 23 -46.50 30.79 -45.73
C SER A 23 -45.63 29.76 -46.46
N ASN A 24 -46.16 29.24 -47.54
CA ASN A 24 -45.53 28.51 -48.61
C ASN A 24 -44.82 27.19 -48.32
N LEU A 25 -45.56 26.12 -48.44
CA LEU A 25 -45.02 24.79 -48.66
C LEU A 25 -44.44 24.75 -50.09
N ASP A 26 -43.17 25.01 -50.29
CA ASP A 26 -42.50 24.82 -51.58
C ASP A 26 -41.73 23.50 -51.57
N ILE A 27 -42.33 22.50 -52.18
CA ILE A 27 -41.67 21.22 -52.47
C ILE A 27 -41.02 21.38 -53.86
N SER A 28 -39.83 21.98 -53.89
CA SER A 28 -39.06 22.07 -55.13
C SER A 28 -38.39 20.71 -55.45
N ALA A 29 -39.10 19.86 -56.18
CA ALA A 29 -38.50 18.69 -56.82
C ALA A 29 -37.66 19.13 -58.00
N THR A 30 -36.36 19.19 -57.94
CA THR A 30 -35.50 19.32 -59.10
C THR A 30 -35.31 17.97 -59.75
N THR A 31 -36.04 17.79 -60.87
CA THR A 31 -35.85 16.88 -62.03
C THR A 31 -35.87 15.36 -61.79
N ALA A 32 -36.85 14.78 -62.53
CA ALA A 32 -37.07 13.42 -62.97
C ALA A 32 -37.92 12.52 -62.06
N ALA A 33 -39.15 12.29 -62.51
CA ALA A 33 -40.17 11.33 -62.10
C ALA A 33 -40.61 11.30 -60.61
N PRO A 34 -41.89 11.40 -60.29
CA PRO A 34 -42.42 11.46 -58.97
C PRO A 34 -42.37 10.07 -58.29
N LEU A 35 -41.28 9.73 -57.65
CA LEU A 35 -41.33 8.72 -56.63
C LEU A 35 -41.97 9.38 -55.41
N SER A 36 -43.17 8.93 -55.04
CA SER A 36 -43.99 9.51 -54.00
C SER A 36 -43.31 9.68 -52.69
N MET A 37 -43.17 10.91 -52.21
CA MET A 37 -42.87 11.16 -50.76
C MET A 37 -44.04 10.56 -49.97
N GLN A 38 -43.79 9.53 -49.18
CA GLN A 38 -44.77 8.91 -48.29
C GLN A 38 -44.69 9.49 -46.90
N ASN A 39 -45.83 10.02 -46.41
CA ASN A 39 -45.96 10.49 -45.02
C ASN A 39 -44.94 11.61 -44.61
N SER A 40 -44.64 12.55 -45.50
CA SER A 40 -43.66 13.61 -45.21
C SER A 40 -44.30 14.98 -45.15
N ILE A 41 -43.90 15.84 -44.23
CA ILE A 41 -44.37 17.20 -44.02
C ILE A 41 -43.18 18.16 -44.05
N ALA A 42 -43.25 19.21 -44.86
CA ALA A 42 -42.25 20.29 -44.86
C ALA A 42 -42.95 21.64 -44.72
N TYR A 43 -42.41 22.56 -43.92
CA TYR A 43 -42.87 23.93 -43.76
C TYR A 43 -41.66 24.89 -43.61
N GLY A 44 -41.83 26.13 -44.06
CA GLY A 44 -40.76 27.13 -44.07
C GLY A 44 -40.23 27.40 -45.49
N GLY A 45 -39.13 28.22 -45.58
CA GLY A 45 -38.56 28.62 -46.85
C GLY A 45 -37.42 27.73 -47.34
N ASP A 46 -37.25 27.60 -48.64
CA ASP A 46 -36.09 26.99 -49.34
C ASP A 46 -35.64 25.61 -48.85
N ASN A 47 -36.52 24.83 -48.21
CA ASN A 47 -36.20 23.48 -47.77
C ASN A 47 -36.14 22.52 -48.96
N LYS A 48 -35.14 21.61 -48.96
CA LYS A 48 -34.85 20.67 -50.04
C LYS A 48 -34.93 19.22 -49.60
N VAL A 49 -35.68 18.38 -50.29
CA VAL A 49 -35.63 16.93 -50.17
C VAL A 49 -35.04 16.37 -51.47
N GLU A 50 -33.85 15.79 -51.39
CA GLU A 50 -33.21 15.15 -52.54
C GLU A 50 -33.71 13.72 -52.67
N GLN A 51 -34.14 13.31 -53.88
CA GLN A 51 -34.60 11.95 -54.14
C GLN A 51 -33.50 11.11 -54.80
N GLY A 52 -33.34 9.87 -54.34
CA GLY A 52 -32.45 8.91 -54.97
C GLY A 52 -33.12 8.20 -56.14
N MET A 53 -32.32 7.72 -57.09
CA MET A 53 -32.77 7.09 -58.30
C MET A 53 -33.57 5.79 -58.08
N PHE A 54 -33.45 5.14 -56.91
CA PHE A 54 -34.03 3.82 -56.63
C PHE A 54 -34.75 3.67 -55.28
N SER A 55 -34.86 4.71 -54.47
CA SER A 55 -35.49 4.63 -53.16
C SER A 55 -36.31 5.87 -52.82
N PRO A 56 -37.64 5.74 -52.56
CA PRO A 56 -38.45 6.85 -52.09
C PRO A 56 -38.02 7.25 -50.67
N VAL A 57 -37.95 8.55 -50.43
CA VAL A 57 -37.73 9.11 -49.09
C VAL A 57 -39.06 9.12 -48.32
N LYS A 58 -39.10 8.56 -47.11
CA LYS A 58 -40.32 8.34 -46.31
C LYS A 58 -40.26 8.97 -44.94
N ASN A 59 -41.43 9.34 -44.40
CA ASN A 59 -41.62 9.79 -43.02
C ASN A 59 -40.69 10.96 -42.60
N ILE A 60 -40.69 12.05 -43.38
CA ILE A 60 -39.87 13.22 -43.08
C ILE A 60 -40.75 14.32 -42.49
N LEU A 61 -40.31 14.87 -41.35
CA LEU A 61 -40.80 16.14 -40.82
C LEU A 61 -39.73 17.20 -41.00
N LEU A 62 -39.92 18.17 -41.84
CA LEU A 62 -38.97 19.20 -42.20
C LEU A 62 -39.55 20.58 -41.86
N GLY A 63 -38.85 21.36 -41.02
CA GLY A 63 -39.29 22.68 -40.63
C GLY A 63 -38.19 23.72 -40.64
N GLY A 64 -38.51 24.98 -40.89
CA GLY A 64 -37.53 26.06 -40.91
C GLY A 64 -37.08 26.44 -42.33
N ASP A 65 -35.80 26.85 -42.51
CA ASP A 65 -35.30 27.43 -43.76
C ASP A 65 -34.04 26.74 -44.27
N LYS A 66 -33.94 26.52 -45.57
CA LYS A 66 -32.75 25.98 -46.29
C LYS A 66 -32.23 24.66 -45.77
N ASN A 67 -33.09 23.80 -45.19
CA ASN A 67 -32.68 22.48 -44.76
C ASN A 67 -32.65 21.52 -45.97
N THR A 68 -31.68 20.59 -46.00
CA THR A 68 -31.52 19.59 -47.03
C THR A 68 -31.61 18.19 -46.44
N VAL A 69 -32.56 17.37 -46.93
CA VAL A 69 -32.65 15.95 -46.58
C VAL A 69 -32.29 15.13 -47.82
N ARG A 70 -31.27 14.27 -47.68
CA ARG A 70 -30.73 13.45 -48.77
C ARG A 70 -31.46 12.12 -48.93
N PRO A 71 -31.29 11.41 -50.05
CA PRO A 71 -32.09 10.23 -50.41
C PRO A 71 -32.07 9.06 -49.41
N SER A 72 -31.01 8.93 -48.61
CA SER A 72 -30.88 7.87 -47.61
C SER A 72 -31.60 8.17 -46.29
N ALA A 73 -31.98 9.40 -46.03
CA ALA A 73 -32.50 9.88 -44.75
C ALA A 73 -34.01 9.67 -44.57
N ASN A 74 -34.47 8.43 -44.45
CA ASN A 74 -35.85 8.10 -44.10
C ASN A 74 -36.10 8.28 -42.57
N ASP A 75 -37.35 8.47 -42.18
CA ASP A 75 -37.80 8.56 -40.80
C ASP A 75 -37.09 9.67 -40.01
N THR A 76 -36.92 10.85 -40.63
CA THR A 76 -36.18 11.96 -40.00
C THR A 76 -37.08 13.13 -39.62
N ILE A 77 -36.67 13.83 -38.57
CA ILE A 77 -37.20 15.13 -38.16
C ILE A 77 -36.08 16.16 -38.29
N THR A 78 -36.30 17.19 -39.12
CA THR A 78 -35.29 18.26 -39.27
C THR A 78 -35.96 19.62 -39.03
N SER A 79 -35.40 20.42 -38.15
CA SER A 79 -35.91 21.78 -37.87
C SER A 79 -34.78 22.79 -37.73
N GLY A 80 -35.08 24.05 -38.13
CA GLY A 80 -34.08 25.13 -38.05
C GLY A 80 -33.60 25.57 -39.44
N THR A 81 -32.31 25.96 -39.56
CA THR A 81 -31.83 26.58 -40.79
C THR A 81 -30.53 25.95 -41.29
N ASN A 82 -30.43 25.73 -42.59
CA ASN A 82 -29.23 25.17 -43.24
C ASN A 82 -28.74 23.81 -42.70
N ASN A 83 -29.64 22.96 -42.20
CA ASN A 83 -29.24 21.62 -41.78
C ASN A 83 -29.20 20.66 -42.98
N THR A 84 -28.23 19.77 -43.04
CA THR A 84 -28.11 18.71 -44.06
C THR A 84 -28.21 17.35 -43.38
N VAL A 85 -29.17 16.52 -43.78
CA VAL A 85 -29.42 15.19 -43.20
C VAL A 85 -29.34 14.13 -44.29
N SER A 86 -28.50 13.13 -44.08
CA SER A 86 -28.37 11.95 -44.94
C SER A 86 -28.51 10.62 -44.16
N GLY A 87 -28.48 10.62 -42.83
CA GLY A 87 -28.67 9.44 -42.00
C GLY A 87 -30.15 9.20 -41.65
N PRO A 88 -30.70 8.00 -41.87
CA PRO A 88 -32.09 7.68 -41.55
C PRO A 88 -32.37 7.58 -40.04
N GLY A 89 -33.64 7.70 -39.65
CA GLY A 89 -34.07 7.56 -38.26
C GLY A 89 -33.61 8.66 -37.33
N SER A 90 -33.22 9.83 -37.84
CA SER A 90 -32.55 10.86 -37.06
C SER A 90 -33.42 12.09 -36.77
N ILE A 91 -33.14 12.77 -35.67
CA ILE A 91 -33.70 14.08 -35.35
C ILE A 91 -32.58 15.12 -35.40
N VAL A 92 -32.75 16.17 -36.22
CA VAL A 92 -31.76 17.24 -36.36
C VAL A 92 -32.45 18.60 -36.14
N ALA A 93 -31.98 19.37 -35.16
CA ALA A 93 -32.55 20.68 -34.85
C ALA A 93 -31.46 21.74 -34.64
N GLY A 94 -31.68 22.94 -35.17
CA GLY A 94 -30.78 24.07 -35.02
C GLY A 94 -30.23 24.61 -36.33
N TRP A 95 -28.99 25.07 -36.37
CA TRP A 95 -28.42 25.76 -37.53
C TRP A 95 -27.13 25.09 -38.02
N TYR A 96 -27.02 24.97 -39.36
CA TYR A 96 -25.80 24.49 -40.06
C TYR A 96 -25.32 23.08 -39.63
N ASN A 97 -26.23 22.23 -39.10
CA ASN A 97 -25.84 20.87 -38.74
C ASN A 97 -25.75 19.97 -39.98
N THR A 98 -24.73 19.12 -40.04
CA THR A 98 -24.56 18.07 -41.04
C THR A 98 -24.64 16.71 -40.35
N ASN A 99 -25.69 15.92 -40.63
CA ASN A 99 -25.88 14.61 -40.05
C ASN A 99 -25.89 13.52 -41.12
N SER A 100 -24.86 12.68 -41.15
CA SER A 100 -24.82 11.42 -41.89
C SER A 100 -25.11 10.20 -41.02
N ALA A 101 -25.18 10.37 -39.71
CA ALA A 101 -25.42 9.30 -38.75
C ALA A 101 -26.85 8.74 -38.83
N THR A 102 -26.99 7.43 -38.66
CA THR A 102 -28.26 6.74 -38.54
C THR A 102 -28.79 6.75 -37.11
N HIS A 103 -30.10 6.87 -36.87
CA HIS A 103 -30.78 6.83 -35.58
C HIS A 103 -30.18 7.80 -34.56
N SER A 104 -29.88 9.01 -34.96
CA SER A 104 -29.13 9.98 -34.12
C SER A 104 -30.00 11.20 -33.77
N LEU A 105 -29.67 11.83 -32.65
CA LEU A 105 -30.23 13.11 -32.23
C LEU A 105 -29.14 14.20 -32.30
N VAL A 106 -29.34 15.20 -33.13
CA VAL A 106 -28.42 16.34 -33.30
C VAL A 106 -29.14 17.63 -32.99
N VAL A 107 -28.73 18.35 -31.97
CA VAL A 107 -29.35 19.62 -31.55
C VAL A 107 -28.25 20.68 -31.35
N GLY A 108 -28.43 21.83 -32.04
CA GLY A 108 -27.48 22.93 -31.86
C GLY A 108 -26.99 23.52 -33.18
N THR A 109 -25.74 23.94 -33.23
CA THR A 109 -25.21 24.68 -34.39
C THR A 109 -23.90 24.10 -34.90
N SER A 110 -23.78 23.98 -36.20
CA SER A 110 -22.55 23.56 -36.90
C SER A 110 -22.01 22.18 -36.50
N ASN A 111 -22.88 21.27 -36.05
CA ASN A 111 -22.45 19.92 -35.72
C ASN A 111 -22.32 19.06 -36.98
N THR A 112 -21.22 18.31 -37.09
CA THR A 112 -21.00 17.31 -38.17
C THR A 112 -20.98 15.93 -37.55
N ILE A 113 -22.02 15.13 -37.73
CA ILE A 113 -22.24 13.87 -37.04
C ILE A 113 -22.35 12.72 -38.04
N GLY A 114 -21.42 11.76 -37.96
CA GLY A 114 -21.41 10.49 -38.68
C GLY A 114 -21.68 9.30 -37.75
N GLY A 115 -21.69 8.07 -38.30
CA GLY A 115 -21.84 6.83 -37.57
C GLY A 115 -23.28 6.42 -37.28
N THR A 116 -23.55 5.84 -36.09
CA THR A 116 -24.86 5.28 -35.74
C THR A 116 -25.23 5.48 -34.28
N ASN A 117 -26.51 5.75 -33.98
CA ASN A 117 -27.06 5.89 -32.64
C ASN A 117 -26.37 7.00 -31.78
N ASN A 118 -25.98 8.10 -32.39
CA ASN A 118 -25.26 9.17 -31.71
C ASN A 118 -26.20 10.28 -31.22
N ILE A 119 -25.85 10.91 -30.10
CA ILE A 119 -26.50 12.10 -29.58
C ILE A 119 -25.48 13.24 -29.55
N ALA A 120 -25.77 14.33 -30.23
CA ALA A 120 -24.96 15.53 -30.24
C ALA A 120 -25.80 16.75 -29.85
N GLY A 121 -25.39 17.45 -28.80
CA GLY A 121 -26.03 18.66 -28.32
C GLY A 121 -25.03 19.78 -28.08
N GLY A 122 -25.15 20.91 -28.80
CA GLY A 122 -24.27 22.05 -28.64
C GLY A 122 -23.73 22.66 -29.93
N PHE A 123 -22.46 23.05 -29.92
CA PHE A 123 -21.89 23.82 -31.04
C PHE A 123 -20.62 23.17 -31.60
N ASN A 124 -20.58 23.02 -32.93
CA ASN A 124 -19.39 22.61 -33.67
C ASN A 124 -18.77 21.28 -33.22
N HIS A 125 -19.63 20.30 -32.93
CA HIS A 125 -19.18 18.94 -32.69
C HIS A 125 -18.79 18.26 -34.01
N ALA A 126 -17.81 17.35 -33.93
CA ALA A 126 -17.40 16.52 -35.05
C ALA A 126 -17.23 15.07 -34.59
N ASN A 127 -17.98 14.15 -35.18
CA ASN A 127 -17.64 12.73 -35.10
C ASN A 127 -17.66 12.13 -36.51
N ASN A 128 -16.92 11.05 -36.69
CA ASN A 128 -16.85 10.37 -37.98
C ASN A 128 -17.77 9.12 -38.02
N ASP A 129 -17.69 8.37 -39.09
CA ASP A 129 -18.52 7.19 -39.33
C ASP A 129 -18.18 6.01 -38.38
N ASN A 130 -17.04 6.02 -37.67
CA ASN A 130 -16.69 5.03 -36.67
C ASN A 130 -17.41 5.24 -35.34
N ALA A 131 -17.89 6.45 -35.07
CA ALA A 131 -18.60 6.76 -33.82
C ALA A 131 -19.98 6.09 -33.80
N ILE A 132 -20.17 5.12 -32.93
CA ILE A 132 -21.40 4.37 -32.73
C ILE A 132 -21.86 4.50 -31.29
N SER A 133 -23.16 4.77 -31.06
CA SER A 133 -23.76 4.87 -29.72
C SER A 133 -23.06 5.87 -28.81
N SER A 134 -22.69 7.02 -29.35
CA SER A 134 -21.87 8.02 -28.64
C SER A 134 -22.65 9.29 -28.29
N LEU A 135 -22.21 10.00 -27.26
CA LEU A 135 -22.84 11.23 -26.75
C LEU A 135 -21.84 12.39 -26.77
N LEU A 136 -22.19 13.47 -27.46
CA LEU A 136 -21.42 14.73 -27.46
C LEU A 136 -22.29 15.85 -26.91
N ILE A 137 -21.85 16.51 -25.85
CA ILE A 137 -22.55 17.68 -25.29
C ILE A 137 -21.54 18.80 -25.06
N GLY A 138 -21.88 20.02 -25.50
CA GLY A 138 -21.08 21.21 -25.31
C GLY A 138 -20.57 21.85 -26.58
N THR A 139 -19.26 22.06 -26.73
CA THR A 139 -18.71 22.81 -27.87
C THR A 139 -17.41 22.19 -28.37
N HIS A 140 -17.26 22.04 -29.70
CA HIS A 140 -16.04 21.55 -30.36
C HIS A 140 -15.57 20.16 -29.88
N ASN A 141 -16.45 19.27 -29.44
CA ASN A 141 -16.06 17.91 -29.09
C ASN A 141 -16.00 17.02 -30.36
N SER A 142 -15.08 16.07 -30.35
CA SER A 142 -14.88 15.12 -31.44
C SER A 142 -14.75 13.68 -30.90
N ILE A 143 -15.51 12.76 -31.54
CA ILE A 143 -15.45 11.32 -31.22
C ILE A 143 -15.18 10.53 -32.50
N ASP A 144 -14.20 9.62 -32.43
CA ASP A 144 -13.86 8.63 -33.47
C ASP A 144 -14.01 7.18 -32.93
N GLY A 145 -14.48 6.98 -31.71
CA GLY A 145 -14.67 5.69 -31.05
C GLY A 145 -16.15 5.35 -30.86
N GLN A 146 -16.42 4.09 -30.52
CA GLN A 146 -17.76 3.56 -30.22
C GLN A 146 -18.09 3.66 -28.73
N ASN A 147 -19.40 3.73 -28.39
CA ASN A 147 -19.93 3.70 -27.04
C ASN A 147 -19.27 4.76 -26.13
N SER A 148 -19.00 5.94 -26.63
CA SER A 148 -18.17 6.93 -25.97
C SER A 148 -18.94 8.21 -25.67
N VAL A 149 -18.48 8.93 -24.64
CA VAL A 149 -19.16 10.15 -24.16
C VAL A 149 -18.17 11.31 -24.09
N ALA A 150 -18.50 12.44 -24.72
CA ALA A 150 -17.74 13.68 -24.68
C ALA A 150 -18.59 14.84 -24.12
N LEU A 151 -18.19 15.39 -22.98
CA LEU A 151 -18.89 16.45 -22.26
C LEU A 151 -17.96 17.68 -22.09
N GLY A 152 -18.42 18.86 -22.52
CA GLY A 152 -17.66 20.10 -22.32
C GLY A 152 -17.13 20.72 -23.61
N MET A 153 -15.90 21.19 -23.63
CA MET A 153 -15.37 21.96 -24.74
C MET A 153 -14.01 21.45 -25.26
N ASN A 154 -13.88 21.37 -26.58
CA ASN A 154 -12.63 20.97 -27.28
C ASN A 154 -12.10 19.57 -26.88
N ASN A 155 -12.98 18.67 -26.49
CA ASN A 155 -12.57 17.32 -26.09
C ASN A 155 -12.46 16.39 -27.29
N THR A 156 -11.56 15.41 -27.22
CA THR A 156 -11.30 14.46 -28.29
C THR A 156 -11.28 13.04 -27.77
N ILE A 157 -12.02 12.14 -28.42
CA ILE A 157 -11.99 10.70 -28.18
C ILE A 157 -11.59 9.97 -29.47
N LYS A 158 -10.64 9.03 -29.37
CA LYS A 158 -10.29 8.10 -30.44
C LYS A 158 -10.55 6.64 -30.06
N GLY A 159 -10.56 6.32 -28.77
CA GLY A 159 -10.82 4.96 -28.26
C GLY A 159 -12.29 4.62 -28.12
N ASN A 160 -12.61 3.33 -28.02
CA ASN A 160 -13.95 2.81 -27.76
C ASN A 160 -14.24 2.77 -26.25
N ASN A 161 -15.54 2.80 -25.88
CA ASN A 161 -16.00 2.73 -24.49
C ASN A 161 -15.35 3.82 -23.61
N ALA A 162 -15.17 5.00 -24.14
CA ALA A 162 -14.39 6.05 -23.54
C ALA A 162 -15.26 7.19 -22.99
N LEU A 163 -14.82 7.82 -21.92
CA LEU A 163 -15.47 8.99 -21.35
C LEU A 163 -14.49 10.16 -21.31
N VAL A 164 -14.88 11.28 -21.89
CA VAL A 164 -14.13 12.53 -21.77
C VAL A 164 -15.04 13.63 -21.22
N GLY A 165 -14.48 14.49 -20.36
CA GLY A 165 -15.19 15.64 -19.84
C GLY A 165 -14.26 16.78 -19.43
N GLY A 166 -14.72 18.03 -19.62
CA GLY A 166 -13.95 19.21 -19.30
C GLY A 166 -13.61 20.06 -20.52
N THR A 167 -12.45 20.71 -20.52
CA THR A 167 -11.97 21.56 -21.62
C THR A 167 -10.66 21.01 -22.16
N GLY A 168 -10.62 20.69 -23.44
CA GLY A 168 -9.40 20.22 -24.11
C GLY A 168 -8.89 18.86 -23.64
N ALA A 169 -9.74 18.07 -22.98
CA ALA A 169 -9.39 16.74 -22.53
C ALA A 169 -9.32 15.74 -23.70
N LYS A 170 -8.45 14.73 -23.59
CA LYS A 170 -8.16 13.79 -24.69
C LYS A 170 -8.15 12.35 -24.21
N VAL A 171 -8.88 11.50 -24.94
CA VAL A 171 -8.83 10.05 -24.78
C VAL A 171 -8.39 9.43 -26.12
N GLN A 172 -7.42 8.53 -26.08
CA GLN A 172 -6.98 7.76 -27.26
C GLN A 172 -7.12 6.26 -27.06
N GLY A 173 -7.02 5.76 -25.82
CA GLY A 173 -7.16 4.35 -25.48
C GLY A 173 -8.62 3.90 -25.39
N ASN A 174 -8.83 2.59 -25.52
CA ASN A 174 -10.13 1.96 -25.25
C ASN A 174 -10.38 1.85 -23.74
N ASN A 175 -11.64 1.85 -23.33
CA ASN A 175 -12.06 1.76 -21.93
C ASN A 175 -11.43 2.87 -21.05
N ALA A 176 -11.10 4.00 -21.62
CA ALA A 176 -10.33 5.04 -20.97
C ALA A 176 -11.18 6.25 -20.57
N ILE A 177 -10.78 6.95 -19.52
CA ILE A 177 -11.47 8.13 -18.99
C ILE A 177 -10.50 9.30 -18.92
N ALA A 178 -10.90 10.46 -19.48
CA ALA A 178 -10.21 11.73 -19.23
C ALA A 178 -11.23 12.79 -18.76
N PHE A 179 -11.18 13.17 -17.51
CA PHE A 179 -12.10 14.13 -16.91
C PHE A 179 -11.37 15.30 -16.24
N GLY A 180 -11.49 16.47 -16.81
CA GLY A 180 -10.81 17.70 -16.33
C GLY A 180 -10.23 18.53 -17.48
N ASP A 181 -9.86 19.77 -17.17
CA ASP A 181 -9.21 20.64 -18.14
C ASP A 181 -7.85 20.04 -18.57
N SER A 182 -7.68 19.83 -19.86
CA SER A 182 -6.47 19.28 -20.46
C SER A 182 -6.06 17.88 -19.93
N ALA A 183 -7.01 17.11 -19.38
CA ALA A 183 -6.75 15.74 -18.95
C ALA A 183 -6.44 14.84 -20.16
N LYS A 184 -5.54 13.85 -19.99
CA LYS A 184 -5.09 12.96 -21.07
C LYS A 184 -5.09 11.50 -20.63
N ALA A 185 -5.82 10.65 -21.35
CA ALA A 185 -5.82 9.19 -21.23
C ALA A 185 -5.46 8.59 -22.59
N THR A 186 -4.20 8.20 -22.80
CA THR A 186 -3.71 7.88 -24.14
C THR A 186 -3.66 6.40 -24.48
N TYR A 187 -3.71 5.52 -23.50
CA TYR A 187 -3.69 4.08 -23.71
C TYR A 187 -4.93 3.39 -23.14
N ASN A 188 -5.06 2.09 -23.44
CA ASN A 188 -6.19 1.31 -22.97
C ASN A 188 -6.22 1.25 -21.44
N ASP A 189 -7.45 1.28 -20.91
CA ASP A 189 -7.70 1.20 -19.48
C ASP A 189 -6.97 2.29 -18.66
N ALA A 190 -6.80 3.48 -19.28
CA ALA A 190 -6.17 4.64 -18.67
C ALA A 190 -7.22 5.61 -18.10
N TYR A 191 -7.06 6.02 -16.86
CA TYR A 191 -7.98 6.91 -16.15
C TYR A 191 -7.28 8.20 -15.72
N ALA A 192 -7.59 9.32 -16.36
CA ALA A 192 -7.05 10.64 -16.05
C ALA A 192 -8.16 11.57 -15.54
N ILE A 193 -8.21 11.81 -14.24
CA ILE A 193 -9.26 12.63 -13.60
C ILE A 193 -8.63 13.80 -12.86
N GLY A 194 -8.87 15.01 -13.33
CA GLY A 194 -8.34 16.25 -12.79
C GLY A 194 -7.73 17.15 -13.86
N ARG A 195 -7.56 18.43 -13.54
CA ARG A 195 -6.94 19.39 -14.45
C ARG A 195 -5.51 18.95 -14.75
N LYS A 196 -5.18 18.81 -16.04
CA LYS A 196 -3.85 18.36 -16.51
C LYS A 196 -3.43 16.99 -15.95
N ALA A 197 -4.37 16.15 -15.56
CA ALA A 197 -4.08 14.76 -15.21
C ALA A 197 -3.58 14.01 -16.45
N GLU A 198 -2.53 13.22 -16.32
CA GLU A 198 -1.92 12.46 -17.42
C GLU A 198 -1.81 10.98 -17.05
N ALA A 199 -2.62 10.13 -17.71
CA ALA A 199 -2.56 8.68 -17.68
C ALA A 199 -2.14 8.23 -19.08
N THR A 200 -0.82 8.09 -19.32
CA THR A 200 -0.26 7.97 -20.66
C THR A 200 0.41 6.64 -20.96
N ALA A 201 0.08 5.62 -20.18
CA ALA A 201 0.46 4.23 -20.43
C ALA A 201 -0.72 3.29 -20.11
N GLN A 202 -0.54 1.99 -20.34
CA GLN A 202 -1.60 1.00 -20.21
C GLN A 202 -1.96 0.73 -18.75
N ASN A 203 -3.25 0.56 -18.45
CA ASN A 203 -3.76 0.28 -17.11
C ASN A 203 -3.34 1.32 -16.05
N THR A 204 -3.30 2.58 -16.41
CA THR A 204 -2.84 3.67 -15.53
C THR A 204 -3.98 4.44 -14.89
N VAL A 205 -3.73 4.95 -13.69
CA VAL A 205 -4.66 5.79 -12.95
C VAL A 205 -3.97 7.10 -12.56
N ALA A 206 -4.45 8.23 -13.05
CA ALA A 206 -3.99 9.56 -12.67
C ALA A 206 -5.17 10.39 -12.17
N ILE A 207 -5.33 10.57 -10.87
CA ILE A 207 -6.43 11.30 -10.25
C ILE A 207 -5.88 12.47 -9.43
N GLY A 208 -6.23 13.67 -9.83
CA GLY A 208 -5.81 14.90 -9.18
C GLY A 208 -5.28 15.93 -10.18
N ASN A 209 -5.22 17.20 -9.73
CA ASN A 209 -4.66 18.25 -10.55
C ASN A 209 -3.16 17.98 -10.79
N ASN A 210 -2.78 17.91 -12.06
CA ASN A 210 -1.41 17.61 -12.51
C ASN A 210 -0.87 16.25 -12.03
N ALA A 211 -1.74 15.29 -11.70
CA ALA A 211 -1.33 13.91 -11.42
C ALA A 211 -0.80 13.25 -12.69
N LYS A 212 0.26 12.46 -12.58
CA LYS A 212 0.93 11.83 -13.73
C LYS A 212 1.24 10.36 -13.48
N ALA A 213 0.64 9.49 -14.29
CA ALA A 213 0.92 8.06 -14.35
C ALA A 213 1.31 7.72 -15.80
N ASN A 214 2.62 7.73 -16.08
CA ASN A 214 3.12 7.71 -17.45
C ASN A 214 3.75 6.38 -17.87
N ASN A 215 3.79 5.39 -16.97
CA ASN A 215 4.30 4.06 -17.22
C ASN A 215 3.26 3.00 -16.85
N ASP A 216 3.41 1.81 -17.41
CA ASP A 216 2.40 0.75 -17.33
C ASP A 216 2.02 0.40 -15.88
N MET A 217 0.71 0.23 -15.67
CA MET A 217 0.12 -0.09 -14.36
C MET A 217 0.45 0.94 -13.25
N GLY A 218 0.86 2.14 -13.63
CA GLY A 218 1.14 3.23 -12.71
C GLY A 218 -0.13 3.84 -12.09
N THR A 219 -0.09 4.17 -10.81
CA THR A 219 -1.18 4.84 -10.09
C THR A 219 -0.69 6.13 -9.45
N ALA A 220 -1.24 7.27 -9.85
CA ALA A 220 -0.94 8.58 -9.29
C ALA A 220 -2.21 9.26 -8.79
N ILE A 221 -2.40 9.40 -7.48
CA ILE A 221 -3.59 9.98 -6.87
C ILE A 221 -3.20 11.14 -5.95
N GLY A 222 -3.62 12.34 -6.29
CA GLY A 222 -3.35 13.56 -5.53
C GLY A 222 -2.84 14.69 -6.42
N TYR A 223 -2.82 15.90 -5.87
CA TYR A 223 -2.24 17.06 -6.54
C TYR A 223 -0.76 16.80 -6.83
N ASN A 224 -0.35 16.93 -8.10
CA ASN A 224 1.03 16.74 -8.54
C ASN A 224 1.66 15.38 -8.17
N ALA A 225 0.84 14.35 -7.90
CA ALA A 225 1.33 13.00 -7.66
C ALA A 225 1.95 12.42 -8.95
N LYS A 226 3.04 11.66 -8.83
CA LYS A 226 3.81 11.13 -9.97
C LYS A 226 4.17 9.66 -9.79
N ALA A 227 3.60 8.80 -10.60
CA ALA A 227 4.01 7.42 -10.80
C ALA A 227 4.86 7.36 -12.09
N LYS A 228 6.18 7.24 -11.95
CA LYS A 228 7.12 7.45 -13.05
C LYS A 228 7.68 6.17 -13.66
N ASN A 229 7.44 5.02 -13.05
CA ASN A 229 7.87 3.72 -13.57
C ASN A 229 6.74 2.71 -13.51
N ASP A 230 6.97 1.55 -14.13
CA ASP A 230 5.98 0.48 -14.19
C ASP A 230 5.61 0.00 -12.79
N TYR A 231 4.32 -0.26 -12.59
CA TYR A 231 3.74 -0.67 -11.32
C TYR A 231 3.97 0.33 -10.16
N ALA A 232 4.39 1.55 -10.46
CA ALA A 232 4.61 2.55 -9.42
C ALA A 232 3.29 3.13 -8.91
N THR A 233 3.20 3.30 -7.60
CA THR A 233 2.06 3.93 -6.92
C THR A 233 2.50 5.21 -6.22
N ALA A 234 1.80 6.31 -6.44
CA ALA A 234 2.00 7.59 -5.78
C ALA A 234 0.66 8.16 -5.32
N VAL A 235 0.40 8.15 -4.03
CA VAL A 235 -0.86 8.62 -3.43
C VAL A 235 -0.58 9.70 -2.40
N GLY A 236 -1.02 10.91 -2.68
CA GLY A 236 -0.82 12.08 -1.83
C GLY A 236 -0.40 13.32 -2.62
N TYR A 237 -0.44 14.47 -1.97
CA TYR A 237 0.04 15.72 -2.54
C TYR A 237 1.54 15.62 -2.86
N SER A 238 1.92 15.85 -4.10
CA SER A 238 3.30 15.79 -4.60
C SER A 238 4.06 14.49 -4.27
N SER A 239 3.33 13.40 -4.01
CA SER A 239 3.95 12.08 -3.81
C SER A 239 4.64 11.61 -5.10
N THR A 240 5.72 10.87 -4.97
CA THR A 240 6.50 10.39 -6.12
C THR A 240 6.89 8.92 -5.95
N GLY A 241 6.36 8.06 -6.82
CA GLY A 241 6.83 6.70 -7.05
C GLY A 241 7.66 6.69 -8.32
N SER A 242 8.99 6.67 -8.20
CA SER A 242 9.88 6.70 -9.38
C SER A 242 10.68 5.42 -9.59
N GLY A 243 10.68 4.49 -8.64
CA GLY A 243 11.21 3.15 -8.84
C GLY A 243 10.19 2.24 -9.50
N ASN A 244 10.66 1.21 -10.19
CA ASN A 244 9.81 0.11 -10.63
C ASN A 244 9.20 -0.59 -9.41
N GLN A 245 7.88 -0.86 -9.43
CA GLN A 245 7.15 -1.45 -8.32
C GLN A 245 7.25 -0.66 -6.99
N SER A 246 7.46 0.65 -7.08
CA SER A 246 7.57 1.51 -5.90
C SER A 246 6.20 2.01 -5.41
N SER A 247 6.08 2.26 -4.12
CA SER A 247 4.85 2.72 -3.49
C SER A 247 5.08 3.91 -2.57
N ALA A 248 4.53 5.07 -2.90
CA ALA A 248 4.65 6.30 -2.13
C ALA A 248 3.27 6.78 -1.66
N PHE A 249 3.04 6.80 -0.36
CA PHE A 249 1.78 7.22 0.26
C PHE A 249 2.01 8.34 1.26
N GLY A 250 1.52 9.54 0.96
CA GLY A 250 1.59 10.69 1.85
C GLY A 250 1.98 11.98 1.15
N PHE A 251 1.91 13.09 1.87
CA PHE A 251 2.34 14.40 1.41
C PHE A 251 3.87 14.39 1.15
N ASN A 252 4.30 14.69 -0.06
CA ASN A 252 5.70 14.63 -0.47
C ASN A 252 6.41 13.30 -0.12
N ALA A 253 5.69 12.19 -0.10
CA ALA A 253 6.31 10.88 0.04
C ALA A 253 7.10 10.52 -1.23
N GLU A 254 8.29 9.96 -1.07
CA GLU A 254 9.19 9.61 -2.17
C GLU A 254 9.64 8.15 -2.08
N ALA A 255 9.28 7.34 -3.08
CA ALA A 255 9.71 5.97 -3.27
C ALA A 255 10.50 5.91 -4.59
N THR A 256 11.84 6.02 -4.52
CA THR A 256 12.64 6.36 -5.70
C THR A 256 13.38 5.19 -6.34
N ALA A 257 13.65 4.13 -5.61
CA ALA A 257 14.30 2.94 -6.12
C ALA A 257 13.31 1.78 -6.35
N MET A 258 13.78 0.70 -6.94
CA MET A 258 13.00 -0.49 -7.24
C MET A 258 12.48 -1.15 -5.94
N ASN A 259 11.20 -1.57 -5.96
CA ASN A 259 10.54 -2.27 -4.85
C ASN A 259 10.58 -1.51 -3.52
N THR A 260 10.51 -0.18 -3.56
CA THR A 260 10.52 0.65 -2.36
C THR A 260 9.11 0.99 -1.87
N THR A 261 8.99 1.16 -0.56
CA THR A 261 7.75 1.61 0.06
C THR A 261 8.00 2.82 0.97
N ALA A 262 7.40 3.96 0.65
CA ALA A 262 7.44 5.18 1.45
C ALA A 262 6.03 5.55 1.91
N VAL A 263 5.75 5.48 3.20
CA VAL A 263 4.43 5.78 3.79
C VAL A 263 4.58 6.82 4.89
N GLY A 264 4.00 7.97 4.68
CA GLY A 264 4.05 9.09 5.62
C GLY A 264 4.40 10.40 4.91
N SER A 265 4.10 11.51 5.57
CA SER A 265 4.46 12.82 5.03
C SER A 265 5.98 12.98 5.03
N TYR A 266 6.55 13.33 3.87
CA TYR A 266 8.00 13.41 3.64
C TYR A 266 8.77 12.10 3.89
N ALA A 267 8.10 10.94 3.88
CA ALA A 267 8.81 9.66 3.94
C ALA A 267 9.63 9.46 2.66
N ASN A 268 10.86 9.02 2.80
CA ASN A 268 11.78 8.79 1.69
C ASN A 268 12.37 7.38 1.73
N ALA A 269 12.01 6.56 0.76
CA ALA A 269 12.57 5.24 0.52
C ALA A 269 13.37 5.28 -0.79
N SER A 270 14.70 5.39 -0.69
CA SER A 270 15.59 5.57 -1.83
C SER A 270 16.57 4.43 -2.08
N GLY A 271 16.75 3.51 -1.14
CA GLY A 271 17.47 2.26 -1.37
C GLY A 271 16.57 1.22 -2.04
N ALA A 272 17.09 0.40 -2.93
CA ALA A 272 16.32 -0.70 -3.51
C ALA A 272 15.80 -1.65 -2.40
N TYR A 273 14.56 -2.12 -2.54
CA TYR A 273 13.87 -2.97 -1.56
C TYR A 273 13.66 -2.31 -0.18
N SER A 274 13.84 -1.00 -0.06
CA SER A 274 13.74 -0.30 1.23
C SER A 274 12.31 0.07 1.60
N THR A 275 12.07 0.21 2.91
CA THR A 275 10.79 0.62 3.47
C THR A 275 10.97 1.79 4.44
N ALA A 276 10.29 2.90 4.19
CA ALA A 276 10.24 4.08 5.06
C ALA A 276 8.79 4.32 5.52
N LEU A 277 8.51 4.16 6.81
CA LEU A 277 7.17 4.31 7.38
C LEU A 277 7.17 5.30 8.55
N GLY A 278 6.62 6.49 8.33
CA GLY A 278 6.49 7.55 9.33
C GLY A 278 6.74 8.94 8.72
N PHE A 279 6.55 9.97 9.54
CA PHE A 279 6.82 11.35 9.14
C PHE A 279 8.33 11.60 9.01
N LYS A 280 8.78 12.09 7.85
CA LYS A 280 10.20 12.37 7.55
C LYS A 280 11.14 11.18 7.82
N THR A 281 10.65 10.00 7.59
CA THR A 281 11.43 8.76 7.69
C THR A 281 12.33 8.60 6.48
N VAL A 282 13.53 8.10 6.66
CA VAL A 282 14.49 7.88 5.57
C VAL A 282 15.02 6.46 5.58
N ALA A 283 14.83 5.73 4.48
CA ALA A 283 15.42 4.42 4.21
C ALA A 283 16.22 4.53 2.91
N SER A 284 17.54 4.73 3.02
CA SER A 284 18.35 5.18 1.90
C SER A 284 19.24 4.12 1.26
N SER A 285 19.40 2.97 1.89
CA SER A 285 20.23 1.86 1.37
C SER A 285 19.39 0.65 0.99
N GLU A 286 19.99 -0.24 0.22
CA GLU A 286 19.40 -1.51 -0.19
C GLU A 286 18.94 -2.33 1.02
N ASP A 287 17.74 -2.91 0.93
CA ASP A 287 17.11 -3.71 1.98
C ASP A 287 16.92 -3.00 3.34
N SER A 288 17.04 -1.67 3.38
CA SER A 288 16.91 -0.90 4.61
C SER A 288 15.46 -0.66 5.02
N VAL A 289 15.20 -0.68 6.33
CA VAL A 289 13.86 -0.45 6.88
C VAL A 289 13.91 0.63 7.95
N ALA A 290 13.14 1.70 7.78
CA ALA A 290 13.00 2.78 8.75
C ALA A 290 11.53 2.93 9.16
N LEU A 291 11.23 2.79 10.45
CA LEU A 291 9.89 2.86 11.04
C LEU A 291 9.86 3.91 12.15
N GLY A 292 9.00 4.92 12.03
CA GLY A 292 8.82 5.95 13.06
C GLY A 292 9.19 7.35 12.59
N ASN A 293 8.72 8.35 13.29
CA ASN A 293 8.98 9.75 12.93
C ASN A 293 10.47 10.06 12.95
N TYR A 294 10.99 10.68 11.90
CA TYR A 294 12.40 11.04 11.75
C TYR A 294 13.38 9.85 11.91
N SER A 295 12.91 8.60 11.77
CA SER A 295 13.83 7.47 11.78
C SER A 295 14.65 7.43 10.50
N THR A 296 15.89 6.97 10.62
CA THR A 296 16.84 6.87 9.51
C THR A 296 17.47 5.48 9.48
N SER A 297 17.38 4.82 8.35
CA SER A 297 18.08 3.57 8.06
C SER A 297 18.93 3.76 6.81
N ALA A 298 20.23 3.98 7.02
CA ALA A 298 21.18 4.33 5.96
C ALA A 298 22.15 3.21 5.62
N GLY A 299 22.28 2.19 6.45
CA GLY A 299 23.09 1.01 6.18
C GLY A 299 22.35 0.02 5.28
N LYS A 300 23.08 -0.75 4.49
CA LYS A 300 22.53 -1.89 3.75
C LYS A 300 21.97 -2.92 4.74
N SER A 301 20.76 -3.40 4.49
CA SER A 301 20.03 -4.33 5.38
C SER A 301 19.84 -3.81 6.81
N ALA A 302 19.98 -2.51 7.02
CA ALA A 302 19.80 -1.91 8.35
C ALA A 302 18.32 -1.76 8.69
N PHE A 303 18.03 -1.77 9.99
CA PHE A 303 16.68 -1.63 10.52
C PHE A 303 16.64 -0.56 11.63
N ALA A 304 15.87 0.50 11.43
CA ALA A 304 15.63 1.54 12.41
C ALA A 304 14.15 1.61 12.78
N ALA A 305 13.79 1.40 14.04
CA ALA A 305 12.40 1.46 14.52
C ALA A 305 12.26 2.31 15.78
N GLY A 306 11.52 3.39 15.68
CA GLY A 306 11.27 4.36 16.75
C GLY A 306 11.48 5.79 16.29
N THR A 307 10.90 6.73 17.01
CA THR A 307 11.12 8.16 16.73
C THR A 307 12.62 8.49 16.85
N LEU A 308 13.20 9.12 15.82
CA LEU A 308 14.62 9.47 15.77
C LEU A 308 15.57 8.24 15.85
N ALA A 309 15.08 7.02 15.63
CA ALA A 309 15.96 5.86 15.55
C ALA A 309 16.89 5.97 14.35
N ASN A 310 18.16 5.63 14.51
CA ASN A 310 19.18 5.83 13.50
C ASN A 310 20.08 4.60 13.34
N ALA A 311 19.97 3.90 12.20
CA ALA A 311 20.78 2.74 11.84
C ALA A 311 21.61 3.09 10.60
N THR A 312 22.91 3.45 10.80
CA THR A 312 23.73 4.04 9.74
C THR A 312 24.57 3.04 8.98
N GLU A 313 24.90 1.91 9.58
CA GLU A 313 25.84 0.95 9.03
C GLU A 313 25.16 -0.34 8.60
N LYS A 314 25.87 -1.11 7.81
CA LYS A 314 25.40 -2.38 7.26
C LYS A 314 24.99 -3.35 8.38
N ASP A 315 23.88 -4.08 8.12
CA ASP A 315 23.33 -5.10 9.01
C ASP A 315 23.07 -4.59 10.46
N SER A 316 22.91 -3.29 10.64
CA SER A 316 22.69 -2.66 11.96
C SER A 316 21.21 -2.57 12.32
N LEU A 317 20.92 -2.64 13.63
CA LEU A 317 19.55 -2.65 14.18
C LEU A 317 19.40 -1.61 15.29
N ALA A 318 18.59 -0.57 15.08
CA ALA A 318 18.26 0.46 16.06
C ALA A 318 16.77 0.44 16.41
N ILE A 319 16.39 0.02 17.61
CA ILE A 319 15.00 -0.05 18.07
C ILE A 319 14.81 0.77 19.34
N GLY A 320 14.00 1.81 19.26
CA GLY A 320 13.66 2.69 20.37
C GLY A 320 13.78 4.16 20.01
N HIS A 321 13.22 5.03 20.84
CA HIS A 321 13.35 6.48 20.66
C HIS A 321 14.83 6.87 20.71
N SER A 322 15.33 7.51 19.66
CA SER A 322 16.73 7.92 19.51
C SER A 322 17.75 6.79 19.70
N ALA A 323 17.35 5.52 19.47
CA ALA A 323 18.31 4.43 19.42
C ALA A 323 19.24 4.63 18.22
N THR A 324 20.53 4.40 18.40
CA THR A 324 21.54 4.71 17.37
C THR A 324 22.55 3.57 17.22
N THR A 325 22.80 3.17 15.99
CA THR A 325 23.88 2.26 15.61
C THR A 325 24.80 2.96 14.61
N THR A 326 26.10 2.98 14.89
CA THR A 326 27.11 3.67 14.07
C THR A 326 28.19 2.72 13.54
N LYS A 327 27.96 1.41 13.68
CA LYS A 327 28.93 0.37 13.32
C LYS A 327 28.24 -0.84 12.73
N GLU A 328 28.96 -1.61 11.87
CA GLU A 328 28.46 -2.83 11.26
C GLU A 328 28.00 -3.86 12.29
N ASN A 329 26.90 -4.55 12.00
CA ASN A 329 26.29 -5.55 12.88
C ASN A 329 26.00 -5.03 14.30
N GLY A 330 25.92 -3.69 14.47
CA GLY A 330 25.57 -3.06 15.74
C GLY A 330 24.07 -3.22 16.01
N ILE A 331 23.72 -3.57 17.26
CA ILE A 331 22.34 -3.70 17.71
C ILE A 331 22.11 -2.75 18.89
N ALA A 332 21.21 -1.77 18.74
CA ALA A 332 20.81 -0.85 19.81
C ALA A 332 19.31 -1.00 20.07
N ILE A 333 18.93 -1.50 21.23
CA ILE A 333 17.54 -1.71 21.62
C ILE A 333 17.26 -0.97 22.93
N GLY A 334 16.45 0.07 22.87
CA GLY A 334 16.05 0.90 24.00
C GLY A 334 16.13 2.39 23.68
N THR A 335 15.43 3.20 24.46
CA THR A 335 15.47 4.66 24.34
C THR A 335 16.90 5.17 24.55
N ASN A 336 17.44 5.92 23.59
CA ASN A 336 18.81 6.44 23.60
C ASN A 336 19.89 5.33 23.73
N ALA A 337 19.59 4.09 23.36
CA ALA A 337 20.61 3.04 23.29
C ALA A 337 21.58 3.34 22.13
N MET A 338 22.87 3.10 22.32
CA MET A 338 23.91 3.36 21.34
C MET A 338 24.88 2.18 21.16
N ALA A 339 24.83 1.55 19.99
CA ALA A 339 25.82 0.57 19.57
C ALA A 339 26.91 1.28 18.75
N ALA A 340 28.03 1.61 19.41
CA ALA A 340 29.12 2.41 18.86
C ALA A 340 30.35 1.56 18.46
N THR A 341 30.26 0.23 18.57
CA THR A 341 31.32 -0.71 18.22
C THR A 341 30.78 -1.83 17.36
N ASP A 342 31.62 -2.37 16.47
CA ASP A 342 31.23 -3.44 15.56
C ASP A 342 30.81 -4.71 16.32
N ASN A 343 29.85 -5.45 15.74
CA ASN A 343 29.36 -6.73 16.28
C ASN A 343 28.88 -6.66 17.74
N SER A 344 28.43 -5.49 18.19
CA SER A 344 28.09 -5.24 19.59
C SER A 344 26.62 -4.90 19.80
N ILE A 345 26.12 -5.19 20.99
CA ILE A 345 24.70 -5.04 21.34
C ILE A 345 24.58 -4.09 22.53
N ALA A 346 23.86 -2.98 22.36
CA ALA A 346 23.40 -2.10 23.43
C ALA A 346 21.94 -2.44 23.76
N LEU A 347 21.69 -3.09 24.90
CA LEU A 347 20.36 -3.57 25.27
C LEU A 347 19.84 -2.85 26.53
N GLY A 348 18.83 -2.03 26.34
CA GLY A 348 18.20 -1.22 27.39
C GLY A 348 18.35 0.27 27.16
N ALA A 349 17.47 1.05 27.81
CA ALA A 349 17.49 2.51 27.67
C ALA A 349 18.86 3.09 28.08
N LYS A 350 19.44 3.97 27.26
CA LYS A 350 20.74 4.62 27.46
C LYS A 350 21.92 3.65 27.58
N SER A 351 21.77 2.39 27.14
CA SER A 351 22.92 1.46 27.10
C SER A 351 23.87 1.88 25.98
N VAL A 352 25.17 1.86 26.27
CA VAL A 352 26.23 2.21 25.32
C VAL A 352 27.25 1.09 25.23
N THR A 353 27.59 0.66 24.01
CA THR A 353 28.66 -0.33 23.84
C THR A 353 30.04 0.31 23.94
N ALA A 354 30.93 -0.38 24.58
CA ALA A 354 32.36 -0.08 24.57
C ALA A 354 33.14 -1.12 23.75
N THR A 355 34.35 -0.81 23.37
CA THR A 355 35.24 -1.74 22.67
C THR A 355 35.39 -3.03 23.47
N ALA A 356 35.23 -4.16 22.81
CA ALA A 356 35.42 -5.46 23.43
C ALA A 356 36.86 -5.65 23.92
N VAL A 357 37.00 -6.10 25.12
CA VAL A 357 38.31 -6.37 25.73
C VAL A 357 38.51 -7.88 25.78
N SER A 358 39.48 -8.34 25.03
CA SER A 358 39.89 -9.76 25.05
C SER A 358 40.70 -10.06 26.33
N THR A 359 40.33 -11.12 27.03
CA THR A 359 40.97 -11.54 28.26
C THR A 359 41.29 -13.04 28.19
N ASN A 360 42.48 -13.36 27.69
CA ASN A 360 42.88 -14.74 27.44
C ASN A 360 43.37 -15.46 28.72
N SER A 361 43.85 -14.73 29.69
CA SER A 361 44.37 -15.28 30.95
C SER A 361 44.31 -14.26 32.07
N GLY A 362 44.42 -14.73 33.31
CA GLY A 362 44.55 -13.92 34.50
C GLY A 362 45.37 -14.63 35.57
N VAL A 363 45.95 -13.85 36.51
CA VAL A 363 46.69 -14.38 37.66
C VAL A 363 45.79 -14.41 38.89
N ILE A 364 45.53 -15.59 39.42
CA ILE A 364 44.74 -15.80 40.63
C ILE A 364 45.57 -16.60 41.62
N GLY A 365 45.79 -16.06 42.84
CA GLY A 365 46.60 -16.70 43.85
C GLY A 365 48.04 -16.98 43.40
N GLY A 366 48.64 -16.11 42.58
CA GLY A 366 49.99 -16.26 42.05
C GLY A 366 50.15 -17.26 40.89
N ARG A 367 49.06 -17.88 40.43
CA ARG A 367 49.06 -18.82 39.28
C ARG A 367 48.34 -18.22 38.09
N THR A 368 48.89 -18.41 36.89
CA THR A 368 48.26 -18.00 35.64
C THR A 368 47.23 -19.05 35.20
N TYR A 369 46.01 -18.60 34.93
CA TYR A 369 44.93 -19.41 34.39
C TYR A 369 44.55 -18.90 33.01
N ASN A 370 44.36 -19.82 32.05
CA ASN A 370 43.82 -19.50 30.73
C ASN A 370 42.29 -19.54 30.79
N PHE A 371 41.64 -18.54 30.20
CA PHE A 371 40.20 -18.41 30.18
C PHE A 371 39.63 -18.85 28.85
N ALA A 372 38.55 -19.63 28.89
CA ALA A 372 37.76 -19.95 27.69
C ALA A 372 37.08 -18.68 27.15
N GLY A 373 36.95 -18.57 25.81
CA GLY A 373 36.33 -17.41 25.19
C GLY A 373 37.10 -16.10 25.34
N GLY A 374 38.42 -16.17 25.61
CA GLY A 374 39.27 -15.01 25.86
C GLY A 374 39.33 -13.98 24.72
N ASN A 375 39.02 -14.36 23.47
CA ASN A 375 38.93 -13.46 22.31
C ASN A 375 37.49 -12.98 22.13
N ALA A 376 37.19 -11.76 22.54
CA ALA A 376 35.88 -11.14 22.40
C ALA A 376 35.74 -10.53 21.01
N VAL A 377 34.66 -10.87 20.29
CA VAL A 377 34.33 -10.32 18.95
C VAL A 377 33.44 -9.08 19.03
N GLY A 378 32.79 -8.82 20.15
CA GLY A 378 31.91 -7.69 20.40
C GLY A 378 31.46 -7.63 21.86
N THR A 379 30.70 -6.63 22.21
CA THR A 379 30.22 -6.39 23.58
C THR A 379 28.70 -6.47 23.64
N LEU A 380 28.13 -7.15 24.60
CA LEU A 380 26.75 -6.95 25.04
C LEU A 380 26.74 -5.97 26.20
N SER A 381 26.33 -4.73 25.96
CA SER A 381 26.15 -3.72 27.02
C SER A 381 24.68 -3.61 27.40
N ILE A 382 24.38 -3.71 28.68
CA ILE A 382 23.05 -3.51 29.26
C ILE A 382 22.93 -2.18 30.02
N GLY A 383 23.96 -1.35 30.01
CA GLY A 383 24.04 -0.07 30.71
C GLY A 383 25.06 0.86 30.10
N ASP A 384 25.46 1.86 30.88
CA ASP A 384 26.54 2.78 30.61
C ASP A 384 27.34 3.02 31.88
N SER A 385 28.53 3.63 31.78
CA SER A 385 29.35 3.99 32.92
C SER A 385 28.61 4.90 33.90
N GLY A 386 28.48 4.50 35.16
CA GLY A 386 27.66 5.17 36.17
C GLY A 386 26.15 4.94 36.04
N ALA A 387 25.73 4.07 35.14
CA ALA A 387 24.33 3.68 34.92
C ALA A 387 24.21 2.17 34.61
N GLU A 388 24.91 1.38 35.42
CA GLU A 388 24.95 -0.08 35.32
C GLU A 388 23.60 -0.71 35.69
N ARG A 389 23.33 -1.92 35.18
CA ARG A 389 22.11 -2.69 35.44
C ARG A 389 22.45 -4.08 35.98
N THR A 390 21.60 -4.55 36.86
CA THR A 390 21.61 -5.95 37.26
C THR A 390 20.98 -6.84 36.20
N ILE A 391 21.57 -8.00 35.95
CA ILE A 391 20.96 -9.08 35.20
C ILE A 391 20.32 -10.04 36.19
N THR A 392 19.01 -10.14 36.20
CA THR A 392 18.25 -11.01 37.09
C THR A 392 17.73 -12.22 36.34
N ASN A 393 17.35 -13.28 37.05
CA ASN A 393 16.79 -14.51 36.48
C ASN A 393 17.74 -15.24 35.51
N VAL A 394 19.05 -15.08 35.74
CA VAL A 394 20.08 -15.84 35.04
C VAL A 394 20.13 -17.24 35.59
N ALA A 395 19.97 -18.25 34.75
CA ALA A 395 20.16 -19.65 35.16
C ALA A 395 21.61 -19.91 35.55
N ALA A 396 21.82 -20.90 36.39
CA ALA A 396 23.18 -21.33 36.75
C ALA A 396 23.91 -21.87 35.50
N GLY A 397 25.08 -21.30 35.22
CA GLY A 397 25.94 -21.74 34.12
C GLY A 397 26.72 -23.00 34.47
N ARG A 398 27.18 -23.72 33.45
CA ARG A 398 28.12 -24.83 33.65
C ARG A 398 29.46 -24.27 34.18
N VAL A 399 29.99 -24.88 35.20
CA VAL A 399 31.30 -24.51 35.76
C VAL A 399 32.32 -25.54 35.29
N SER A 400 33.10 -25.19 34.27
CA SER A 400 34.21 -26.03 33.76
C SER A 400 35.31 -25.14 33.16
N ALA A 401 36.45 -25.70 32.90
CA ALA A 401 37.57 -24.99 32.31
C ALA A 401 37.32 -24.48 30.88
N THR A 402 36.34 -25.04 30.18
CA THR A 402 35.98 -24.67 28.82
C THR A 402 34.63 -23.97 28.70
N SER A 403 33.95 -23.73 29.84
CA SER A 403 32.64 -23.08 29.85
C SER A 403 32.78 -21.57 29.60
N THR A 404 31.88 -21.06 28.79
CA THR A 404 31.64 -19.62 28.56
C THR A 404 30.26 -19.17 29.07
N ASP A 405 29.60 -20.03 29.86
CA ASP A 405 28.28 -19.70 30.42
C ASP A 405 28.43 -18.62 31.51
N ALA A 406 27.39 -17.79 31.66
CA ALA A 406 27.34 -16.82 32.76
C ALA A 406 27.17 -17.53 34.12
N VAL A 407 27.84 -17.03 35.13
CA VAL A 407 27.69 -17.49 36.50
C VAL A 407 26.74 -16.57 37.25
N ASN A 408 25.71 -17.11 37.91
CA ASN A 408 24.80 -16.32 38.73
C ASN A 408 25.29 -16.14 40.17
N GLY A 409 24.66 -15.21 40.92
CA GLY A 409 25.08 -14.87 42.27
C GLY A 409 25.01 -16.04 43.26
N SER A 410 24.12 -17.04 43.06
CA SER A 410 24.04 -18.20 43.93
C SER A 410 25.24 -19.14 43.78
N GLN A 411 25.77 -19.28 42.56
CA GLN A 411 26.98 -20.05 42.31
C GLN A 411 28.19 -19.37 42.92
N LEU A 412 28.29 -18.05 42.84
CA LEU A 412 29.35 -17.28 43.50
C LEU A 412 29.20 -17.31 45.00
N HIS A 413 27.95 -17.27 45.52
CA HIS A 413 27.72 -17.40 46.97
C HIS A 413 28.17 -18.77 47.51
N ALA A 414 27.88 -19.85 46.75
CA ALA A 414 28.36 -21.18 47.12
C ALA A 414 29.89 -21.24 47.15
N ILE A 415 30.58 -20.58 46.22
CA ILE A 415 32.05 -20.47 46.24
C ILE A 415 32.51 -19.61 47.44
N LYS A 416 31.82 -18.48 47.67
CA LYS A 416 32.09 -17.62 48.84
C LYS A 416 31.95 -18.39 50.14
N ASP A 417 30.87 -19.16 50.30
CA ASP A 417 30.63 -19.98 51.48
C ASP A 417 31.72 -21.04 51.66
N VAL A 418 32.20 -21.62 50.56
CA VAL A 418 33.35 -22.53 50.59
C VAL A 418 34.62 -21.81 51.02
N VAL A 419 34.88 -20.61 50.50
CA VAL A 419 36.06 -19.79 50.88
C VAL A 419 35.97 -19.34 52.32
N ASP A 420 34.80 -18.81 52.75
CA ASP A 420 34.56 -18.41 54.14
C ASP A 420 34.69 -19.62 55.08
N ASN A 421 34.20 -20.78 54.70
CA ASN A 421 34.37 -22.02 55.45
C ASN A 421 35.84 -22.48 55.51
N HIS A 422 36.56 -22.30 54.38
CA HIS A 422 37.99 -22.60 54.39
C HIS A 422 38.74 -21.67 55.34
N GLU A 423 38.42 -20.35 55.31
CA GLU A 423 39.01 -19.38 56.22
C GLU A 423 38.67 -19.69 57.68
N ASN A 424 37.39 -19.97 57.96
CA ASN A 424 36.93 -20.41 59.27
C ASN A 424 37.57 -21.75 59.67
N ARG A 425 37.75 -22.67 58.75
CA ARG A 425 38.42 -23.96 58.98
C ARG A 425 39.89 -23.79 59.17
N ILE A 426 40.52 -22.88 58.41
CA ILE A 426 41.94 -22.56 58.65
C ILE A 426 42.12 -21.97 60.06
N THR A 427 41.24 -21.00 60.41
CA THR A 427 41.24 -20.41 61.79
C THR A 427 40.92 -21.45 62.85
N THR A 428 39.96 -22.38 62.52
CA THR A 428 39.61 -23.46 63.43
C THR A 428 40.69 -24.57 63.48
N ILE A 429 41.29 -24.90 62.30
CA ILE A 429 42.37 -25.88 62.19
C ILE A 429 43.63 -25.38 62.95
N GLU A 430 43.89 -24.08 62.90
CA GLU A 430 44.95 -23.48 63.74
C GLU A 430 44.64 -23.57 65.27
N GLY A 431 43.30 -23.53 65.63
CA GLY A 431 42.80 -23.69 67.00
C GLY A 431 42.45 -25.12 67.40
N ASP A 432 42.11 -26.00 66.48
CA ASP A 432 41.44 -27.29 66.75
C ASP A 432 42.16 -28.55 66.25
N ILE A 433 43.46 -28.48 65.94
CA ILE A 433 44.29 -29.71 65.76
C ILE A 433 44.11 -30.69 66.95
N ASN A 434 43.76 -30.17 68.11
CA ASN A 434 43.49 -30.96 69.31
C ASN A 434 42.05 -31.44 69.52
N THR A 435 41.04 -30.86 68.78
CA THR A 435 39.63 -31.22 68.99
C THR A 435 39.06 -32.11 67.83
N LEU A 436 39.81 -32.27 66.73
CA LEU A 436 39.42 -32.97 65.55
C LEU A 436 39.17 -34.47 65.73
N ASN A 437 39.82 -35.11 66.67
CA ASN A 437 39.69 -36.54 66.92
C ASN A 437 38.32 -36.98 67.49
N ASN A 438 37.55 -36.06 68.07
CA ASN A 438 36.28 -36.42 68.72
C ASN A 438 35.00 -36.03 67.90
N ARG A 439 35.13 -35.19 66.89
CA ARG A 439 33.92 -34.68 66.12
C ARG A 439 33.66 -35.34 64.77
N ILE A 440 34.60 -36.09 64.24
CA ILE A 440 34.45 -36.70 62.89
C ILE A 440 33.34 -37.78 62.80
N ILE A 441 32.96 -38.34 63.97
CA ILE A 441 32.09 -39.56 64.00
C ILE A 441 30.60 -39.24 63.95
N ASN A 442 30.12 -38.04 64.34
CA ASN A 442 28.66 -37.89 64.57
C ASN A 442 27.88 -36.79 63.77
N GLY A 443 28.46 -36.12 62.80
CA GLY A 443 27.78 -34.95 62.26
C GLY A 443 27.41 -34.90 60.75
N GLY A 444 27.81 -35.90 59.97
CA GLY A 444 27.99 -35.68 58.55
C GLY A 444 26.77 -35.95 57.62
N THR A 445 25.73 -36.60 58.07
CA THR A 445 24.76 -37.24 57.12
C THR A 445 23.51 -36.41 56.80
N ASN A 446 23.07 -35.52 57.68
CA ASN A 446 21.79 -34.82 57.47
C ASN A 446 21.86 -33.56 56.62
N SER A 447 22.96 -32.77 56.76
CA SER A 447 23.08 -31.50 56.02
C SER A 447 23.27 -31.70 54.51
N LEU A 448 23.87 -32.84 54.12
CA LEU A 448 24.08 -33.16 52.69
C LEU A 448 22.76 -33.45 51.94
N ASN A 449 21.84 -34.12 52.67
CA ASN A 449 20.53 -34.47 52.07
C ASN A 449 19.64 -33.23 51.91
N GLU A 450 19.67 -32.27 52.83
CA GLU A 450 18.89 -31.03 52.72
C GLU A 450 19.43 -30.11 51.61
N ALA A 451 20.76 -29.95 51.51
CA ALA A 451 21.39 -29.16 50.44
C ALA A 451 21.13 -29.77 49.05
N LYS A 452 21.18 -31.12 48.99
CA LYS A 452 20.88 -31.84 47.75
C LYS A 452 19.40 -31.70 47.36
N ALA A 453 18.48 -31.80 48.33
CA ALA A 453 17.05 -31.59 48.08
C ALA A 453 16.74 -30.16 47.62
N TYR A 454 17.38 -29.14 48.24
CA TYR A 454 17.24 -27.74 47.82
C TYR A 454 17.77 -27.52 46.41
N THR A 455 18.97 -28.02 46.11
CA THR A 455 19.57 -27.89 44.76
C THR A 455 18.73 -28.61 43.70
N ASP A 456 18.27 -29.84 44.03
CA ASP A 456 17.41 -30.62 43.14
C ASP A 456 16.07 -29.92 42.87
N GLN A 457 15.49 -29.25 43.86
CA GLN A 457 14.27 -28.45 43.70
C GLN A 457 14.50 -27.23 42.81
N GLN A 458 15.59 -26.48 43.02
CA GLN A 458 15.92 -25.30 42.21
C GLN A 458 16.18 -25.68 40.74
N VAL A 459 17.02 -26.70 40.53
CA VAL A 459 17.31 -27.22 39.17
C VAL A 459 16.05 -27.71 38.46
N SER A 460 15.18 -28.40 39.21
CA SER A 460 13.91 -28.92 38.64
C SER A 460 12.99 -27.78 38.19
N SER A 461 12.89 -26.69 39.00
CA SER A 461 12.05 -25.54 38.64
C SER A 461 12.57 -24.80 37.41
N VAL A 462 13.87 -24.57 37.29
CA VAL A 462 14.50 -23.93 36.14
C VAL A 462 14.38 -24.80 34.89
N ALA A 463 14.58 -26.10 35.00
CA ALA A 463 14.47 -27.03 33.90
C ALA A 463 13.00 -27.13 33.36
N ALA A 464 12.01 -27.15 34.28
CA ALA A 464 10.61 -27.12 33.90
C ALA A 464 10.23 -25.80 33.16
N ALA A 465 10.72 -24.65 33.65
CA ALA A 465 10.50 -23.35 33.01
C ALA A 465 11.15 -23.29 31.62
N SER A 466 12.38 -23.80 31.48
CA SER A 466 13.07 -23.89 30.19
C SER A 466 12.35 -24.81 29.20
N ALA A 467 11.87 -25.95 29.65
CA ALA A 467 11.09 -26.88 28.84
C ALA A 467 9.76 -26.26 28.36
N ALA A 468 9.10 -25.48 29.24
CA ALA A 468 7.88 -24.76 28.88
C ALA A 468 8.13 -23.69 27.80
N LEU A 469 9.22 -22.92 27.92
CA LEU A 469 9.62 -21.94 26.91
C LEU A 469 10.01 -22.59 25.58
N ALA A 470 10.71 -23.73 25.61
CA ALA A 470 11.09 -24.49 24.42
C ALA A 470 9.87 -25.06 23.67
N GLY A 471 8.76 -25.27 24.37
CA GLY A 471 7.49 -25.71 23.78
C GLY A 471 6.70 -24.62 23.05
N LEU A 472 7.14 -23.37 23.08
CA LEU A 472 6.48 -22.27 22.43
C LEU A 472 6.86 -22.22 20.95
N HIS A 473 5.91 -22.49 20.09
CA HIS A 473 6.12 -22.43 18.65
C HIS A 473 5.16 -21.42 18.03
N PRO A 474 5.66 -20.47 17.22
CA PRO A 474 4.81 -19.59 16.47
C PRO A 474 4.11 -20.38 15.36
N LEU A 475 2.89 -20.00 15.04
CA LEU A 475 2.23 -20.44 13.82
C LEU A 475 2.92 -19.88 12.59
N ASP A 476 2.68 -20.48 11.44
CA ASP A 476 3.19 -19.99 10.17
C ASP A 476 2.71 -18.56 9.89
N PHE A 477 3.47 -17.86 9.07
CA PHE A 477 3.14 -16.48 8.73
C PHE A 477 1.81 -16.41 7.98
N ASP A 478 0.84 -15.68 8.52
CA ASP A 478 -0.37 -15.28 7.85
C ASP A 478 -0.32 -13.77 7.53
N LYS A 479 -0.79 -13.41 6.33
CA LYS A 479 -0.79 -12.04 5.85
C LYS A 479 -1.81 -11.15 6.56
N HIS A 480 -2.88 -11.77 7.07
CA HIS A 480 -3.99 -11.10 7.75
C HIS A 480 -3.84 -11.13 9.27
N ASP A 481 -3.28 -12.22 9.82
CA ASP A 481 -3.07 -12.41 11.25
C ASP A 481 -1.58 -12.39 11.59
N LYS A 482 -1.07 -11.21 11.94
CA LYS A 482 0.35 -10.99 12.26
C LYS A 482 0.74 -11.44 13.66
N TRP A 483 -0.25 -11.70 14.51
CA TRP A 483 -0.04 -12.12 15.88
C TRP A 483 -0.38 -13.60 16.03
N SER A 484 0.50 -14.33 16.68
CA SER A 484 0.20 -15.67 17.17
C SER A 484 0.58 -15.78 18.63
N TYR A 485 -0.17 -16.57 19.34
CA TYR A 485 0.08 -16.84 20.75
C TYR A 485 0.30 -18.33 20.92
N SER A 486 1.23 -18.68 21.78
CA SER A 486 1.54 -20.07 22.07
C SER A 486 1.60 -20.27 23.57
N VAL A 487 1.16 -21.42 23.97
CA VAL A 487 1.25 -21.89 25.37
C VAL A 487 2.11 -23.13 25.38
N GLY A 488 3.11 -23.14 26.23
CA GLY A 488 3.97 -24.28 26.46
C GLY A 488 3.86 -24.78 27.91
N PHE A 489 3.93 -26.08 28.07
CA PHE A 489 4.00 -26.69 29.39
C PHE A 489 5.28 -27.50 29.49
N GLY A 490 5.98 -27.33 30.61
CA GLY A 490 7.18 -28.07 30.91
C GLY A 490 7.06 -28.78 32.24
N ASN A 491 7.47 -30.03 32.25
CA ASN A 491 7.61 -30.82 33.45
C ASN A 491 9.07 -31.35 33.54
N TYR A 492 9.65 -31.24 34.68
CA TYR A 492 10.95 -31.87 34.95
C TYR A 492 11.00 -32.32 36.42
N LYS A 493 11.18 -33.62 36.62
CA LYS A 493 11.09 -34.24 37.95
C LYS A 493 9.78 -33.83 38.67
N ASN A 494 9.88 -33.11 39.76
CA ASN A 494 8.74 -32.70 40.59
C ASN A 494 8.30 -31.24 40.36
N ALA A 495 8.83 -30.58 39.34
CA ALA A 495 8.48 -29.20 39.01
C ALA A 495 7.71 -29.12 37.66
N ASN A 496 6.71 -28.26 37.67
CA ASN A 496 5.93 -27.94 36.49
C ASN A 496 5.99 -26.44 36.21
N ALA A 497 6.03 -26.06 34.98
CA ALA A 497 5.95 -24.67 34.56
C ALA A 497 5.05 -24.56 33.33
N ALA A 498 4.39 -23.41 33.18
CA ALA A 498 3.72 -23.02 31.97
C ALA A 498 4.41 -21.81 31.38
N ALA A 499 4.45 -21.73 30.07
CA ALA A 499 4.95 -20.56 29.35
C ALA A 499 3.86 -20.01 28.43
N LEU A 500 3.80 -18.71 28.36
CA LEU A 500 2.97 -17.96 27.43
C LEU A 500 3.89 -17.17 26.49
N GLY A 501 3.71 -17.34 25.22
CA GLY A 501 4.44 -16.61 24.19
C GLY A 501 3.52 -15.87 23.24
N ALA A 502 3.90 -14.67 22.92
CA ALA A 502 3.31 -13.86 21.86
C ALA A 502 4.35 -13.65 20.76
N PHE A 503 3.94 -13.84 19.55
CA PHE A 503 4.79 -13.71 18.38
C PHE A 503 4.13 -12.72 17.40
N TYR A 504 4.88 -11.73 16.98
CA TYR A 504 4.45 -10.76 16.00
C TYR A 504 5.28 -10.90 14.74
N ARG A 505 4.61 -11.17 13.63
CA ARG A 505 5.24 -11.29 12.31
C ARG A 505 4.76 -10.18 11.40
N PRO A 506 5.47 -9.06 11.31
CA PRO A 506 5.12 -8.00 10.38
C PRO A 506 5.20 -8.47 8.91
N ASN A 507 6.06 -9.43 8.62
CA ASN A 507 6.22 -10.07 7.32
C ASN A 507 6.77 -11.51 7.49
N LYS A 508 6.85 -12.27 6.39
CA LYS A 508 7.32 -13.67 6.39
C LYS A 508 8.78 -13.86 6.82
N ASN A 509 9.57 -12.81 6.83
CA ASN A 509 11.00 -12.84 7.11
C ASN A 509 11.36 -12.26 8.47
N THR A 510 10.42 -11.68 9.18
CA THR A 510 10.66 -11.01 10.46
C THR A 510 9.66 -11.50 11.50
N MET A 511 10.15 -11.84 12.67
CA MET A 511 9.32 -12.20 13.81
C MET A 511 9.90 -11.62 15.10
N PHE A 512 9.06 -10.99 15.86
CA PHE A 512 9.34 -10.59 17.23
C PHE A 512 8.59 -11.53 18.18
N ASN A 513 9.22 -11.89 19.26
CA ASN A 513 8.55 -12.70 20.25
C ASN A 513 8.84 -12.20 21.68
N ALA A 514 7.84 -12.32 22.49
CA ALA A 514 7.93 -12.11 23.92
C ALA A 514 7.28 -13.31 24.62
N ALA A 515 7.94 -13.86 25.57
CA ALA A 515 7.42 -14.98 26.32
C ALA A 515 7.70 -14.81 27.82
N THR A 516 6.81 -15.34 28.61
CA THR A 516 6.97 -15.40 30.08
C THR A 516 6.58 -16.78 30.58
N THR A 517 7.23 -17.20 31.64
CA THR A 517 6.84 -18.43 32.34
C THR A 517 6.12 -18.11 33.63
N VAL A 518 5.16 -18.94 33.97
CA VAL A 518 4.45 -18.97 35.26
C VAL A 518 4.62 -20.33 35.85
N GLY A 519 5.23 -20.43 37.03
CA GLY A 519 5.42 -21.70 37.73
C GLY A 519 6.22 -21.50 39.03
N ASN A 520 6.01 -22.33 39.99
CA ASN A 520 6.66 -22.49 41.32
C ASN A 520 7.57 -21.32 41.83
N GLY A 521 7.07 -20.06 41.74
CA GLY A 521 7.66 -18.89 42.39
C GLY A 521 8.75 -18.13 41.61
N ARG A 522 9.07 -18.50 40.37
CA ARG A 522 10.04 -17.79 39.54
C ARG A 522 9.54 -17.63 38.13
N ASN A 523 9.27 -16.41 37.76
CA ASN A 523 8.86 -16.06 36.39
C ASN A 523 10.09 -15.67 35.57
N SER A 524 10.23 -16.24 34.41
CA SER A 524 11.23 -15.84 33.41
C SER A 524 10.55 -15.07 32.27
N ILE A 525 11.19 -14.04 31.80
CA ILE A 525 10.77 -13.31 30.63
C ILE A 525 11.82 -13.50 29.54
N SER A 526 11.36 -13.86 28.36
CA SER A 526 12.18 -14.00 27.16
C SER A 526 11.69 -13.02 26.11
N LEU A 527 12.58 -12.26 25.54
CA LEU A 527 12.32 -11.41 24.39
C LEU A 527 13.25 -11.82 23.26
N GLY A 528 12.73 -11.95 22.07
CA GLY A 528 13.51 -12.35 20.92
C GLY A 528 13.03 -11.68 19.63
N ALA A 529 13.96 -11.53 18.71
CA ALA A 529 13.70 -11.14 17.34
C ALA A 529 14.38 -12.13 16.39
N ASN A 530 13.64 -12.62 15.42
CA ASN A 530 14.13 -13.59 14.45
C ASN A 530 14.01 -12.99 13.07
N PHE A 531 15.09 -13.08 12.31
CA PHE A 531 15.15 -12.59 10.95
C PHE A 531 15.58 -13.72 10.03
N LYS A 532 14.90 -13.83 8.90
CA LYS A 532 15.26 -14.77 7.86
C LYS A 532 16.03 -14.03 6.78
N PHE A 533 17.31 -14.33 6.65
CA PHE A 533 18.18 -13.79 5.61
C PHE A 533 18.37 -14.84 4.53
N GLY A 534 18.19 -14.47 3.29
CA GLY A 534 18.40 -15.34 2.14
C GLY A 534 17.50 -14.95 0.98
N LYS A 535 17.95 -15.15 -0.26
CA LYS A 535 17.10 -15.09 -1.44
C LYS A 535 16.02 -16.17 -1.30
N SER A 536 14.81 -15.81 -0.99
CA SER A 536 13.70 -16.69 -1.30
C SER A 536 13.36 -16.46 -2.76
N SER A 537 13.77 -17.37 -3.62
CA SER A 537 13.08 -17.62 -4.87
C SER A 537 11.71 -18.23 -4.49
N GLU A 538 10.78 -17.42 -4.09
CA GLU A 538 9.39 -17.82 -4.17
C GLU A 538 8.87 -17.27 -5.49
N GLU A 539 8.68 -18.16 -6.42
CA GLU A 539 7.65 -18.01 -7.43
C GLU A 539 6.39 -17.56 -6.71
N VAL A 540 5.90 -16.39 -7.08
CA VAL A 540 4.55 -15.98 -6.72
C VAL A 540 3.65 -17.05 -7.30
N THR A 541 3.16 -17.94 -6.48
CA THR A 541 2.23 -18.97 -6.93
C THR A 541 0.96 -18.28 -7.41
N THR A 542 0.30 -18.89 -8.37
CA THR A 542 -1.01 -18.42 -8.87
C THR A 542 -2.03 -18.24 -7.75
N GLU A 543 -1.82 -18.89 -6.59
CA GLU A 543 -2.63 -18.75 -5.37
C GLU A 543 -2.39 -17.41 -4.65
N ASP A 544 -1.14 -16.94 -4.58
CA ASP A 544 -0.84 -15.62 -3.98
C ASP A 544 -1.42 -14.48 -4.82
N ALA A 545 -1.36 -14.61 -6.16
CA ALA A 545 -1.97 -13.65 -7.07
C ALA A 545 -3.52 -13.71 -7.00
N ALA A 546 -4.09 -14.90 -6.82
CA ALA A 546 -5.53 -15.08 -6.64
C ALA A 546 -6.01 -14.54 -5.29
N GLN A 547 -5.21 -14.73 -4.23
CA GLN A 547 -5.51 -14.19 -2.91
C GLN A 547 -5.42 -12.65 -2.92
N LEU A 548 -4.39 -12.07 -3.52
CA LEU A 548 -4.25 -10.61 -3.66
C LEU A 548 -5.41 -10.01 -4.48
N LYS A 549 -5.84 -10.71 -5.55
CA LYS A 549 -7.00 -10.29 -6.35
C LYS A 549 -8.31 -10.37 -5.56
N LYS A 550 -8.46 -11.37 -4.68
CA LYS A 550 -9.61 -11.52 -3.78
C LYS A 550 -9.60 -10.41 -2.72
N ASP A 551 -8.44 -10.14 -2.11
CA ASP A 551 -8.27 -9.09 -1.10
C ASP A 551 -8.53 -7.70 -1.67
N MET A 552 -8.08 -7.44 -2.93
CA MET A 552 -8.41 -6.21 -3.66
C MET A 552 -9.90 -6.09 -3.96
N LYS A 553 -10.56 -7.20 -4.28
CA LYS A 553 -12.02 -7.22 -4.50
C LYS A 553 -12.77 -6.93 -3.20
N ASP A 554 -12.40 -7.60 -2.11
CA ASP A 554 -13.00 -7.39 -0.78
C ASP A 554 -12.75 -5.95 -0.27
N LEU A 555 -11.58 -5.37 -0.57
CA LEU A 555 -11.27 -3.97 -0.25
C LEU A 555 -12.12 -3.01 -1.09
N SER A 556 -12.32 -3.31 -2.38
CA SER A 556 -13.18 -2.54 -3.27
C SER A 556 -14.64 -2.58 -2.82
N GLU A 557 -15.13 -3.75 -2.40
CA GLU A 557 -16.50 -3.90 -1.88
C GLU A 557 -16.69 -3.13 -0.54
N LYS A 558 -15.70 -3.17 0.36
CA LYS A 558 -15.70 -2.38 1.59
C LYS A 558 -15.60 -0.88 1.34
N TYR A 559 -14.82 -0.48 0.33
CA TYR A 559 -14.74 0.93 -0.08
C TYR A 559 -16.09 1.42 -0.61
N ASN A 560 -16.73 0.66 -1.47
CA ASN A 560 -18.06 0.99 -2.02
C ASN A 560 -19.14 1.01 -0.91
N GLU A 561 -19.05 0.13 0.08
CA GLU A 561 -19.95 0.14 1.25
C GLU A 561 -19.71 1.36 2.14
N LEU A 562 -18.45 1.76 2.33
CA LEU A 562 -18.08 2.95 3.08
C LEU A 562 -18.56 4.22 2.36
N GLU A 563 -18.40 4.30 1.05
CA GLU A 563 -18.86 5.40 0.22
C GLU A 563 -20.38 5.53 0.25
N ARG A 564 -21.10 4.41 0.22
CA ARG A 564 -22.56 4.40 0.41
C ARG A 564 -22.97 4.91 1.79
N LYS A 565 -22.28 4.45 2.86
CA LYS A 565 -22.52 4.91 4.24
C LYS A 565 -22.18 6.39 4.40
N TYR A 566 -21.12 6.87 3.74
CA TYR A 566 -20.77 8.28 3.71
C TYR A 566 -21.83 9.12 3.01
N THR A 567 -22.34 8.65 1.88
CA THR A 567 -23.41 9.31 1.10
C THR A 567 -24.73 9.32 1.89
N GLU A 568 -25.07 8.23 2.58
CA GLU A 568 -26.23 8.18 3.48
C GLU A 568 -26.08 9.12 4.70
N LEU A 569 -24.86 9.26 5.23
CA LEU A 569 -24.57 10.16 6.34
C LEU A 569 -24.61 11.63 5.89
N ALA A 570 -24.05 11.91 4.70
CA ALA A 570 -24.11 13.25 4.08
C ALA A 570 -25.56 13.68 3.82
N ALA A 571 -26.36 12.78 3.24
CA ALA A 571 -27.79 13.04 3.02
C ALA A 571 -28.59 13.25 4.33
N LYS A 572 -28.19 12.56 5.43
CA LYS A 572 -28.79 12.79 6.77
C LYS A 572 -28.32 14.09 7.41
N LEU A 573 -27.16 14.61 7.05
CA LEU A 573 -26.65 15.91 7.52
C LEU A 573 -27.27 17.08 6.76
N GLU A 574 -27.61 16.92 5.49
CA GLU A 574 -28.29 17.93 4.68
C GLU A 574 -29.83 18.00 4.97
N SER A 575 -30.36 16.98 5.65
CA SER A 575 -31.77 16.93 6.05
C SER A 575 -32.06 17.41 7.50
N LYS A 576 -31.05 17.93 8.19
CA LYS A 576 -31.18 18.63 9.49
C LYS A 576 -30.80 20.10 9.35
#